data_766db2d184f8a1385f6e7e60e77730b2
#
_entry.id   766db2d184f8a1385f6e7e60e77730b2
#
_cell.length_a   1.000
_cell.length_b   1.000
_cell.length_c   1.000
_cell.angle_alpha   90.00
_cell.angle_beta   90.00
_cell.angle_gamma   90.00
#
_symmetry.space_group_name_H-M   'P 1'
#
loop_
_entity.id
_entity.type
_entity.pdbx_description
1 polymer ?
#
loop_
_entity_poly.entity_id
_entity_poly.type
_entity_poly.pdbx_seq_one_letter_code
_entity_poly.pdbx_strand_id
1 'polypeptide(L)'
;MKLKQNKFKIDLDPYGALLQVILTDNVPEATKKYNQAKEVDDSDLAVFVYQVPDDRKYCIILNYKATPGEIAHEVNHLTTMMLTSCGVDIITNDEPNCYYIGHIVDKIWDKLVKVNKKKELEEKDDIKSIKE
;
A
#
# COMPACT_ATOMS: atom_id res chain seq x y z
N MET A 1 -15.02 17.69 3.28
CA MET A 1 -13.61 17.85 2.95
C MET A 1 -13.10 16.60 2.25
N LYS A 2 -12.60 16.74 1.04
CA LYS A 2 -12.08 15.58 0.30
C LYS A 2 -10.72 15.18 0.86
N LEU A 3 -10.55 13.90 1.14
CA LEU A 3 -9.24 13.35 1.51
C LEU A 3 -8.28 13.47 0.33
N LYS A 4 -7.06 13.91 0.59
CA LYS A 4 -6.00 13.83 -0.39
C LYS A 4 -5.59 12.37 -0.56
N GLN A 5 -5.70 11.86 -1.77
CA GLN A 5 -5.36 10.47 -2.08
C GLN A 5 -4.66 10.39 -3.42
N ASN A 6 -3.67 9.51 -3.47
CA ASN A 6 -3.07 9.05 -4.72
C ASN A 6 -3.29 7.55 -4.80
N LYS A 7 -3.72 7.07 -5.95
CA LYS A 7 -4.02 5.65 -6.16
C LYS A 7 -3.21 5.13 -7.34
N PHE A 8 -2.68 3.92 -7.19
CA PHE A 8 -2.03 3.23 -8.31
C PHE A 8 -2.20 1.73 -8.16
N LYS A 9 -1.95 1.01 -9.25
CA LYS A 9 -2.14 -0.44 -9.30
C LYS A 9 -0.84 -1.13 -9.67
N ILE A 10 -0.64 -2.33 -9.11
CA ILE A 10 0.48 -3.21 -9.44
C ILE A 10 -0.09 -4.56 -9.82
N ASP A 11 0.21 -5.02 -11.04
CA ASP A 11 -0.15 -6.38 -11.45
C ASP A 11 0.76 -7.38 -10.75
N LEU A 12 0.15 -8.44 -10.23
CA LEU A 12 0.86 -9.47 -9.49
C LEU A 12 0.98 -10.75 -10.34
N ASP A 13 1.45 -10.59 -11.57
CA ASP A 13 1.69 -11.71 -12.47
C ASP A 13 2.87 -12.57 -11.97
N PRO A 14 2.83 -13.88 -12.16
CA PRO A 14 1.84 -14.66 -12.92
C PRO A 14 0.64 -15.16 -12.09
N TYR A 15 0.42 -14.64 -10.89
CA TYR A 15 -0.57 -15.19 -9.96
C TYR A 15 -2.00 -14.71 -10.24
N GLY A 16 -2.21 -13.91 -11.29
CA GLY A 16 -3.53 -13.45 -11.67
C GLY A 16 -4.19 -12.56 -10.62
N ALA A 17 -3.39 -11.82 -9.86
CA ALA A 17 -3.86 -10.93 -8.80
C ALA A 17 -3.53 -9.49 -9.12
N LEU A 18 -4.23 -8.57 -8.46
CA LEU A 18 -4.05 -7.13 -8.63
C LEU A 18 -3.93 -6.49 -7.24
N LEU A 19 -2.93 -5.64 -7.09
CA LEU A 19 -2.77 -4.82 -5.88
C LEU A 19 -3.12 -3.37 -6.20
N GLN A 20 -4.06 -2.81 -5.46
CA GLN A 20 -4.30 -1.37 -5.44
C GLN A 20 -3.58 -0.78 -4.24
N VAL A 21 -2.82 0.30 -4.46
CA VAL A 21 -2.17 1.04 -3.38
C VAL A 21 -2.84 2.40 -3.28
N ILE A 22 -3.25 2.78 -2.08
CA ILE A 22 -3.86 4.07 -1.80
C ILE A 22 -2.93 4.81 -0.84
N LEU A 23 -2.43 5.98 -1.26
CA LEU A 23 -1.67 6.89 -0.43
C LEU A 23 -2.64 7.96 0.06
N THR A 24 -2.67 8.19 1.36
CA THR A 24 -3.64 9.11 1.97
C THR A 24 -3.03 9.82 3.19
N ASP A 25 -3.57 10.96 3.56
CA ASP A 25 -3.22 11.64 4.80
C ASP A 25 -4.06 11.15 6.00
N ASN A 26 -5.05 10.29 5.77
CA ASN A 26 -5.91 9.76 6.84
C ASN A 26 -6.24 8.29 6.57
N VAL A 27 -5.40 7.39 7.08
CA VAL A 27 -5.55 5.95 6.89
C VAL A 27 -6.85 5.41 7.50
N PRO A 28 -7.24 5.78 8.75
CA PRO A 28 -8.50 5.30 9.30
C PRO A 28 -9.72 5.62 8.44
N GLU A 29 -9.80 6.84 7.92
CA GLU A 29 -10.93 7.25 7.08
C GLU A 29 -10.97 6.47 5.75
N ALA A 30 -9.81 6.30 5.11
CA ALA A 30 -9.72 5.55 3.86
C ALA A 30 -10.07 4.07 4.04
N THR A 31 -9.87 3.53 5.24
CA THR A 31 -10.13 2.11 5.55
C THR A 31 -11.61 1.81 5.78
N LYS A 32 -12.41 2.80 6.15
CA LYS A 32 -13.82 2.62 6.53
C LYS A 32 -14.68 1.93 5.47
N LYS A 33 -14.37 2.14 4.20
CA LYS A 33 -15.13 1.52 3.11
C LYS A 33 -14.85 0.01 2.95
N TYR A 34 -13.82 -0.50 3.62
CA TYR A 34 -13.49 -1.91 3.60
C TYR A 34 -14.04 -2.56 4.87
N ASN A 35 -14.90 -3.54 4.71
CA ASN A 35 -15.60 -4.18 5.83
C ASN A 35 -14.69 -5.20 6.54
N GLN A 36 -13.63 -4.70 7.17
CA GLN A 36 -12.65 -5.49 7.91
C GLN A 36 -12.94 -5.38 9.40
N ALA A 37 -12.80 -6.48 10.13
CA ALA A 37 -13.03 -6.52 11.57
C ALA A 37 -11.95 -5.80 12.38
N LYS A 38 -10.83 -5.47 11.77
CA LYS A 38 -9.70 -4.83 12.46
C LYS A 38 -9.98 -3.34 12.65
N GLU A 39 -9.86 -2.89 13.90
CA GLU A 39 -9.90 -1.45 14.18
C GLU A 39 -8.59 -0.80 13.72
N VAL A 40 -8.71 0.36 13.09
CA VAL A 40 -7.59 1.14 12.61
C VAL A 40 -7.65 2.49 13.30
N ASP A 41 -6.56 2.89 13.97
CA ASP A 41 -6.49 4.17 14.66
C ASP A 41 -5.53 5.15 13.98
N ASP A 42 -5.43 6.38 14.51
CA ASP A 42 -4.64 7.45 13.91
C ASP A 42 -3.13 7.16 13.91
N SER A 43 -2.66 6.22 14.74
CA SER A 43 -1.25 5.83 14.78
C SER A 43 -0.88 4.84 13.68
N ASP A 44 -1.88 4.21 13.05
CA ASP A 44 -1.64 3.25 11.96
C ASP A 44 -1.29 4.00 10.68
N LEU A 45 -0.07 3.79 10.19
CA LEU A 45 0.42 4.42 8.96
C LEU A 45 0.35 3.48 7.75
N ALA A 46 -0.03 2.22 7.96
CA ALA A 46 -0.15 1.24 6.89
C ALA A 46 -1.17 0.17 7.28
N VAL A 47 -2.00 -0.23 6.33
CA VAL A 47 -3.01 -1.27 6.53
C VAL A 47 -3.15 -2.10 5.26
N PHE A 48 -3.16 -3.42 5.40
CA PHE A 48 -3.52 -4.34 4.34
C PHE A 48 -4.99 -4.72 4.47
N VAL A 49 -5.73 -4.60 3.39
CA VAL A 49 -7.13 -5.00 3.31
C VAL A 49 -7.38 -5.86 2.07
N TYR A 50 -8.39 -6.70 2.13
CA TYR A 50 -8.77 -7.55 1.01
C TYR A 50 -10.30 -7.62 0.93
N GLN A 51 -10.81 -8.02 -0.22
CA GLN A 51 -12.24 -8.17 -0.43
C GLN A 51 -12.67 -9.63 -0.29
N VAL A 52 -13.89 -9.81 0.22
CA VAL A 52 -14.52 -11.12 0.34
C VAL A 52 -15.80 -11.09 -0.51
N PRO A 53 -16.04 -12.06 -1.42
CA PRO A 53 -15.21 -13.24 -1.69
C PRO A 53 -13.87 -12.90 -2.35
N ASP A 54 -12.93 -13.83 -2.26
CA ASP A 54 -11.58 -13.65 -2.78
C ASP A 54 -11.61 -13.62 -4.32
N ASP A 55 -11.53 -12.41 -4.88
CA ASP A 55 -11.43 -12.18 -6.31
C ASP A 55 -9.98 -11.86 -6.72
N ARG A 56 -9.02 -12.13 -5.82
CA ARG A 56 -7.59 -11.86 -5.98
C ARG A 56 -7.28 -10.39 -6.19
N LYS A 57 -8.11 -9.54 -5.64
CA LYS A 57 -7.86 -8.10 -5.59
C LYS A 57 -7.50 -7.73 -4.15
N TYR A 58 -6.33 -7.11 -4.01
CA TYR A 58 -5.80 -6.73 -2.72
C TYR A 58 -5.62 -5.22 -2.68
N CYS A 59 -5.61 -4.67 -1.48
CA CYS A 59 -5.39 -3.24 -1.30
C CYS A 59 -4.47 -3.00 -0.11
N ILE A 60 -3.52 -2.09 -0.29
CA ILE A 60 -2.70 -1.56 0.80
C ILE A 60 -2.97 -0.07 0.88
N ILE A 61 -3.30 0.41 2.08
CA ILE A 61 -3.56 1.81 2.34
C ILE A 61 -2.42 2.33 3.19
N LEU A 62 -1.77 3.40 2.73
CA LEU A 62 -0.56 3.94 3.34
C LEU A 62 -0.70 5.43 3.59
N ASN A 63 -0.25 5.87 4.75
CA ASN A 63 0.00 7.29 4.96
C ASN A 63 1.23 7.72 4.14
N TYR A 64 1.25 8.97 3.69
CA TYR A 64 2.40 9.52 2.96
C TYR A 64 3.70 9.45 3.76
N LYS A 65 3.62 9.31 5.07
CA LYS A 65 4.77 9.20 5.98
C LYS A 65 5.16 7.76 6.31
N ALA A 66 4.52 6.77 5.69
CA ALA A 66 4.83 5.36 5.95
C ALA A 66 6.30 5.05 5.65
N THR A 67 6.91 4.27 6.52
CA THR A 67 8.31 3.85 6.40
C THR A 67 8.42 2.59 5.54
N PRO A 68 9.61 2.28 4.99
CA PRO A 68 9.81 1.01 4.30
C PRO A 68 9.45 -0.21 5.14
N GLY A 69 9.73 -0.18 6.45
CA GLY A 69 9.38 -1.28 7.36
C GLY A 69 7.88 -1.48 7.48
N GLU A 70 7.12 -0.41 7.57
CA GLU A 70 5.65 -0.49 7.61
C GLU A 70 5.08 -1.01 6.30
N ILE A 71 5.63 -0.58 5.19
CA ILE A 71 5.25 -1.08 3.87
C ILE A 71 5.53 -2.58 3.77
N ALA A 72 6.73 -3.01 4.19
CA ALA A 72 7.12 -4.42 4.15
C ALA A 72 6.20 -5.30 5.02
N HIS A 73 5.78 -4.79 6.17
CA HIS A 73 4.86 -5.49 7.06
C HIS A 73 3.54 -5.81 6.33
N GLU A 74 2.96 -4.83 5.67
CA GLU A 74 1.69 -5.01 4.95
C GLU A 74 1.86 -5.84 3.67
N VAL A 75 2.97 -5.67 2.97
CA VAL A 75 3.29 -6.48 1.80
C VAL A 75 3.46 -7.95 2.17
N ASN A 76 4.04 -8.24 3.33
CA ASN A 76 4.17 -9.62 3.80
C ASN A 76 2.79 -10.29 4.02
N HIS A 77 1.82 -9.58 4.58
CA HIS A 77 0.45 -10.09 4.68
C HIS A 77 -0.13 -10.43 3.31
N LEU A 78 0.04 -9.53 2.34
CA LEU A 78 -0.44 -9.73 0.98
C LEU A 78 0.19 -10.92 0.30
N THR A 79 1.52 -11.03 0.31
CA THR A 79 2.22 -12.11 -0.39
C THR A 79 1.93 -13.46 0.24
N THR A 80 1.84 -13.52 1.56
CA THR A 80 1.48 -14.75 2.28
C THR A 80 0.09 -15.23 1.86
N MET A 81 -0.89 -14.32 1.84
CA MET A 81 -2.25 -14.66 1.44
C MET A 81 -2.33 -15.07 -0.04
N MET A 82 -1.69 -14.32 -0.92
CA MET A 82 -1.71 -14.57 -2.36
C MET A 82 -1.08 -15.92 -2.70
N LEU A 83 0.12 -16.19 -2.20
CA LEU A 83 0.84 -17.41 -2.51
C LEU A 83 0.14 -18.63 -1.89
N THR A 84 -0.36 -18.51 -0.67
CA THR A 84 -1.11 -19.59 -0.03
C THR A 84 -2.38 -19.89 -0.82
N SER A 85 -3.08 -18.90 -1.33
CA SER A 85 -4.28 -19.11 -2.14
C SER A 85 -3.98 -19.79 -3.47
N CYS A 86 -2.74 -19.69 -3.97
CA CYS A 86 -2.28 -20.36 -5.17
C CYS A 86 -1.67 -21.75 -4.89
N GLY A 87 -1.73 -22.22 -3.65
CA GLY A 87 -1.20 -23.54 -3.28
C GLY A 87 0.29 -23.57 -3.03
N VAL A 88 0.96 -22.44 -2.89
CA VAL A 88 2.39 -22.38 -2.60
C VAL A 88 2.61 -22.56 -1.10
N ASP A 89 3.45 -23.52 -0.74
CA ASP A 89 3.88 -23.72 0.65
C ASP A 89 5.08 -22.79 0.92
N ILE A 90 4.84 -21.66 1.58
CA ILE A 90 5.86 -20.66 1.82
C ILE A 90 6.86 -21.06 2.91
N ILE A 91 6.58 -22.11 3.68
CA ILE A 91 7.50 -22.62 4.72
C ILE A 91 8.61 -23.44 4.09
N THR A 92 8.25 -24.36 3.18
CA THR A 92 9.24 -25.22 2.51
C THR A 92 9.78 -24.59 1.23
N ASN A 93 9.08 -23.61 0.66
CA ASN A 93 9.46 -22.92 -0.57
C ASN A 93 9.25 -21.42 -0.41
N ASP A 94 10.14 -20.79 0.33
CA ASP A 94 10.01 -19.36 0.71
C ASP A 94 10.54 -18.39 -0.35
N GLU A 95 11.28 -18.86 -1.34
CA GLU A 95 11.90 -17.99 -2.35
C GLU A 95 10.91 -17.11 -3.10
N PRO A 96 9.76 -17.64 -3.60
CA PRO A 96 8.76 -16.76 -4.24
C PRO A 96 8.25 -15.67 -3.32
N ASN A 97 8.03 -15.96 -2.03
CA ASN A 97 7.56 -14.98 -1.06
C ASN A 97 8.59 -13.87 -0.85
N CYS A 98 9.85 -14.25 -0.64
CA CYS A 98 10.95 -13.29 -0.46
C CYS A 98 11.12 -12.40 -1.68
N TYR A 99 11.10 -12.98 -2.87
CA TYR A 99 11.22 -12.24 -4.12
C TYR A 99 10.10 -11.21 -4.29
N TYR A 100 8.85 -11.63 -4.06
CA TYR A 100 7.71 -10.73 -4.23
C TYR A 100 7.66 -9.63 -3.19
N ILE A 101 8.02 -9.92 -1.94
CA ILE A 101 8.10 -8.88 -0.92
C ILE A 101 9.05 -7.77 -1.38
N GLY A 102 10.27 -8.11 -1.78
CA GLY A 102 11.24 -7.13 -2.25
C GLY A 102 10.75 -6.35 -3.46
N HIS A 103 10.21 -7.04 -4.44
CA HIS A 103 9.73 -6.43 -5.68
C HIS A 103 8.59 -5.43 -5.43
N ILE A 104 7.61 -5.79 -4.62
CA ILE A 104 6.44 -4.95 -4.34
C ILE A 104 6.85 -3.77 -3.45
N VAL A 105 7.66 -4.01 -2.43
CA VAL A 105 8.14 -2.93 -1.54
C VAL A 105 8.90 -1.87 -2.35
N ASP A 106 9.79 -2.29 -3.24
CA ASP A 106 10.55 -1.36 -4.09
C ASP A 106 9.63 -0.51 -4.95
N LYS A 107 8.63 -1.11 -5.58
CA LYS A 107 7.67 -0.38 -6.42
C LYS A 107 6.85 0.62 -5.62
N ILE A 108 6.35 0.23 -4.46
CA ILE A 108 5.57 1.10 -3.60
C ILE A 108 6.43 2.26 -3.09
N TRP A 109 7.63 1.95 -2.61
CA TRP A 109 8.53 2.96 -2.05
C TRP A 109 8.93 3.99 -3.11
N ASP A 110 9.28 3.52 -4.31
CA ASP A 110 9.65 4.40 -5.42
C ASP A 110 8.52 5.38 -5.76
N LYS A 111 7.29 4.89 -5.80
CA LYS A 111 6.12 5.73 -6.07
C LYS A 111 5.86 6.71 -4.94
N LEU A 112 5.98 6.27 -3.69
CA LEU A 112 5.77 7.11 -2.52
C LEU A 112 6.77 8.27 -2.48
N VAL A 113 8.05 7.97 -2.75
CA VAL A 113 9.11 8.99 -2.80
C VAL A 113 8.80 10.03 -3.89
N LYS A 114 8.39 9.60 -5.07
CA LYS A 114 8.03 10.51 -6.17
C LYS A 114 6.85 11.41 -5.81
N VAL A 115 5.82 10.85 -5.20
CA VAL A 115 4.64 11.62 -4.78
C VAL A 115 5.04 12.64 -3.71
N ASN A 116 5.86 12.25 -2.74
CA ASN A 116 6.31 13.16 -1.67
C ASN A 116 7.17 14.29 -2.21
N LYS A 117 8.04 14.03 -3.17
CA LYS A 117 8.83 15.08 -3.84
C LYS A 117 7.95 16.09 -4.55
N LYS A 118 6.93 15.61 -5.24
CA LYS A 118 5.98 16.47 -5.94
C LYS A 118 5.22 17.36 -4.96
N LYS A 119 4.80 16.82 -3.82
CA LYS A 119 4.13 17.58 -2.77
C LYS A 119 5.02 18.66 -2.20
N GLU A 120 6.29 18.36 -1.94
CA GLU A 120 7.26 19.34 -1.45
C GLU A 120 7.45 20.50 -2.43
N LEU A 121 7.53 20.21 -3.71
CA LEU A 121 7.66 21.24 -4.75
C LEU A 121 6.43 22.13 -4.82
N GLU A 122 5.24 21.56 -4.73
CA GLU A 122 3.98 22.31 -4.72
C GLU A 122 3.91 23.23 -3.50
N GLU A 123 4.32 22.76 -2.32
CA GLU A 123 4.35 23.58 -1.10
C GLU A 123 5.34 24.73 -1.22
N LYS A 124 6.52 24.51 -1.81
CA LYS A 124 7.51 25.57 -2.05
C LYS A 124 7.01 26.62 -3.01
N ASP A 125 6.32 26.22 -4.07
CA ASP A 125 5.74 27.16 -5.04
C ASP A 125 4.64 28.00 -4.40
N ASP A 126 3.79 27.40 -3.55
CA ASP A 126 2.76 28.11 -2.81
C ASP A 126 3.37 29.16 -1.86
N ILE A 127 4.44 28.81 -1.17
CA ILE A 127 5.16 29.72 -0.28
C ILE A 127 5.75 30.90 -1.08
N LYS A 128 6.33 30.64 -2.24
CA LYS A 128 6.85 31.70 -3.12
C LYS A 128 5.75 32.64 -3.59
N SER A 129 4.58 32.11 -3.97
CA SER A 129 3.42 32.92 -4.38
C SER A 129 2.96 33.85 -3.27
N ILE A 130 2.96 33.40 -2.03
CA ILE A 130 2.54 34.19 -0.86
C ILE A 130 3.55 35.31 -0.59
N LYS A 131 4.83 35.10 -0.84
CA LYS A 131 5.89 36.09 -0.58
C LYS A 131 6.02 37.17 -1.67
N GLU A 132 5.45 36.96 -2.81
CA GLU A 132 5.41 37.91 -3.91
C GLU A 132 4.18 38.84 -3.76
#